data_eefc3e2c00f8226be4257466c13394f6
#
_entry.id   eefc3e2c00f8226be4257466c13394f6
#
_cell.length_a   1.000
_cell.length_b   1.000
_cell.length_c   1.000
_cell.angle_alpha   90.00
_cell.angle_beta   90.00
_cell.angle_gamma   90.00
#
_symmetry.space_group_name_H-M   'P 1'
#
loop_
_entity.id
_entity.type
_entity.pdbx_description
1 polymer ?
#
loop_
_entity_poly.entity_id
_entity_poly.type
_entity_poly.pdbx_seq_one_letter_code
_entity_poly.pdbx_strand_id
1 'polypeptide(L)'
;HYERVGDGTATLAVLFEAIFNTGIRYITAGGNAMQMRRYLDEGLLLILKALDSMVVPLVGRSALTRMAYSLCRQEDMAELMGEAFDLIGEYGRLDIREDYGRVLRREYVEGNYFHGGLFPRIMQPEESTARASVENAAIFLCDFEIDEHRDLFPILQMAKEANVPSLVIIARNLSEAATSLLVAHNRMNLFKVMAVKLPGLNAEDRMGALDDLSVLTGAKAFVKIAGDSWVNIHAAQLGQARRVWADKWQFGMVNPGGEPRKVRQHVQRLKTTYQS
;
A
#
# COMPACT_ATOMS: atom_id res chain seq x y z
N HIS A 1 -1.91 -20.38 6.49
CA HIS A 1 -0.82 -19.95 7.37
C HIS A 1 0.38 -19.42 6.58
N TYR A 2 0.85 -20.18 5.60
CA TYR A 2 2.00 -19.78 4.76
C TYR A 2 1.79 -18.41 4.08
N GLU A 3 0.63 -18.16 3.49
CA GLU A 3 0.30 -16.88 2.83
C GLU A 3 0.33 -15.67 3.78
N ARG A 4 0.08 -15.89 5.08
CA ARG A 4 0.02 -14.82 6.08
C ARG A 4 1.33 -14.60 6.83
N VAL A 5 2.11 -15.67 7.06
CA VAL A 5 3.28 -15.65 7.94
C VAL A 5 4.56 -16.00 7.18
N GLY A 6 4.47 -16.76 6.08
CA GLY A 6 5.61 -17.16 5.24
C GLY A 6 6.42 -18.32 5.80
N ASP A 7 6.23 -18.71 7.07
CA ASP A 7 7.01 -19.75 7.75
C ASP A 7 6.18 -20.49 8.82
N GLY A 8 6.77 -21.49 9.45
CA GLY A 8 6.19 -22.21 10.59
C GLY A 8 5.09 -23.22 10.26
N THR A 9 4.89 -23.58 8.99
CA THR A 9 3.84 -24.52 8.55
C THR A 9 4.00 -25.91 9.13
N ALA A 10 5.25 -26.43 9.20
CA ALA A 10 5.52 -27.73 9.80
C ALA A 10 5.24 -27.73 11.30
N THR A 11 5.66 -26.70 12.01
CA THR A 11 5.37 -26.53 13.45
C THR A 11 3.89 -26.43 13.70
N LEU A 12 3.14 -25.69 12.89
CA LEU A 12 1.69 -25.59 12.98
C LEU A 12 1.03 -26.96 12.79
N ALA A 13 1.47 -27.77 11.82
CA ALA A 13 0.94 -29.10 11.57
C ALA A 13 1.14 -30.03 12.77
N VAL A 14 2.32 -30.04 13.36
CA VAL A 14 2.64 -30.82 14.56
C VAL A 14 1.80 -30.40 15.78
N LEU A 15 1.67 -29.08 16.00
CA LEU A 15 0.84 -28.55 17.10
C LEU A 15 -0.64 -28.90 16.88
N PHE A 16 -1.13 -28.76 15.65
CA PHE A 16 -2.50 -29.12 15.32
C PHE A 16 -2.77 -30.58 15.57
N GLU A 17 -1.90 -31.50 15.11
CA GLU A 17 -2.02 -32.92 15.34
C GLU A 17 -2.05 -33.26 16.84
N ALA A 18 -1.15 -32.71 17.63
CA ALA A 18 -1.09 -32.96 19.06
C ALA A 18 -2.37 -32.50 19.79
N ILE A 19 -2.86 -31.31 19.49
CA ILE A 19 -4.10 -30.76 20.08
C ILE A 19 -5.30 -31.60 19.64
N PHE A 20 -5.40 -31.89 18.35
CA PHE A 20 -6.51 -32.66 17.77
C PHE A 20 -6.60 -34.07 18.36
N ASN A 21 -5.50 -34.82 18.39
CA ASN A 21 -5.47 -36.15 18.93
C ASN A 21 -5.78 -36.19 20.43
N THR A 22 -5.30 -35.22 21.19
CA THR A 22 -5.63 -35.09 22.62
C THR A 22 -7.09 -34.75 22.82
N GLY A 23 -7.64 -33.84 22.00
CA GLY A 23 -9.06 -33.49 22.02
C GLY A 23 -9.99 -34.67 21.71
N ILE A 24 -9.66 -35.45 20.67
CA ILE A 24 -10.44 -36.65 20.33
C ILE A 24 -10.44 -37.65 21.49
N ARG A 25 -9.27 -37.91 22.08
CA ARG A 25 -9.19 -38.84 23.24
C ARG A 25 -10.05 -38.39 24.40
N TYR A 26 -10.07 -37.08 24.70
CA TYR A 26 -10.93 -36.51 25.74
C TYR A 26 -12.41 -36.72 25.43
N ILE A 27 -12.86 -36.47 24.20
CA ILE A 27 -14.26 -36.63 23.79
C ILE A 27 -14.67 -38.12 23.77
N THR A 28 -13.81 -39.00 23.26
CA THR A 28 -14.09 -40.44 23.23
C THR A 28 -14.15 -41.09 24.64
N ALA A 29 -13.45 -40.49 25.62
CA ALA A 29 -13.53 -40.85 27.02
C ALA A 29 -14.78 -40.27 27.73
N GLY A 30 -15.73 -39.68 27.01
CA GLY A 30 -16.96 -39.10 27.57
C GLY A 30 -16.86 -37.62 27.97
N GLY A 31 -15.78 -36.95 27.62
CA GLY A 31 -15.62 -35.53 27.89
C GLY A 31 -16.57 -34.63 27.08
N ASN A 32 -16.97 -33.52 27.66
CA ASN A 32 -17.87 -32.56 27.02
C ASN A 32 -17.13 -31.65 26.02
N ALA A 33 -17.52 -31.75 24.74
CA ALA A 33 -16.89 -30.97 23.66
C ALA A 33 -16.99 -29.45 23.83
N MET A 34 -18.11 -28.93 24.33
CA MET A 34 -18.30 -27.49 24.59
C MET A 34 -17.40 -26.98 25.73
N GLN A 35 -17.23 -27.84 26.75
CA GLN A 35 -16.33 -27.54 27.86
C GLN A 35 -14.86 -27.53 27.42
N MET A 36 -14.48 -28.49 26.56
CA MET A 36 -13.15 -28.55 25.96
C MET A 36 -12.86 -27.31 25.14
N ARG A 37 -13.79 -26.85 24.32
CA ARG A 37 -13.63 -25.61 23.56
C ARG A 37 -13.32 -24.43 24.48
N ARG A 38 -14.09 -24.27 25.56
CA ARG A 38 -13.86 -23.18 26.53
C ARG A 38 -12.47 -23.27 27.16
N TYR A 39 -12.01 -24.44 27.54
CA TYR A 39 -10.66 -24.61 28.07
C TYR A 39 -9.56 -24.33 27.07
N LEU A 40 -9.77 -24.65 25.78
CA LEU A 40 -8.82 -24.27 24.72
C LEU A 40 -8.77 -22.76 24.53
N ASP A 41 -9.90 -22.07 24.55
CA ASP A 41 -9.95 -20.61 24.43
C ASP A 41 -9.27 -19.93 25.65
N GLU A 42 -9.54 -20.39 26.87
CA GLU A 42 -8.88 -19.90 28.09
C GLU A 42 -7.37 -20.19 28.07
N GLY A 43 -6.97 -21.37 27.66
CA GLY A 43 -5.55 -21.76 27.53
C GLY A 43 -4.81 -20.93 26.48
N LEU A 44 -5.46 -20.61 25.34
CA LEU A 44 -4.90 -19.75 24.31
C LEU A 44 -4.56 -18.36 24.88
N LEU A 45 -5.47 -17.75 25.63
CA LEU A 45 -5.24 -16.44 26.25
C LEU A 45 -4.04 -16.45 27.22
N LEU A 46 -3.88 -17.52 28.00
CA LEU A 46 -2.75 -17.68 28.90
C LEU A 46 -1.43 -17.82 28.14
N ILE A 47 -1.42 -18.60 27.05
CA ILE A 47 -0.23 -18.79 26.21
C ILE A 47 0.14 -17.47 25.53
N LEU A 48 -0.80 -16.75 24.96
CA LEU A 48 -0.54 -15.44 24.33
C LEU A 48 0.05 -14.46 25.33
N LYS A 49 -0.50 -14.35 26.53
CA LYS A 49 0.04 -13.49 27.59
C LYS A 49 1.46 -13.90 28.02
N ALA A 50 1.74 -15.20 28.09
CA ALA A 50 3.08 -15.68 28.37
C ALA A 50 4.07 -15.34 27.25
N LEU A 51 3.67 -15.50 25.99
CA LEU A 51 4.49 -15.12 24.83
C LEU A 51 4.78 -13.62 24.81
N ASP A 52 3.79 -12.77 25.10
CA ASP A 52 3.98 -11.33 25.18
C ASP A 52 5.05 -10.94 26.21
N SER A 53 5.11 -11.65 27.34
CA SER A 53 6.15 -11.42 28.36
C SER A 53 7.56 -11.86 27.96
N MET A 54 7.67 -12.68 26.90
CA MET A 54 8.95 -13.20 26.37
C MET A 54 9.47 -12.39 25.18
N VAL A 55 8.69 -11.42 24.68
CA VAL A 55 9.07 -10.59 23.54
C VAL A 55 10.29 -9.75 23.88
N VAL A 56 11.33 -9.84 23.05
CA VAL A 56 12.54 -9.02 23.12
C VAL A 56 12.53 -8.03 21.95
N PRO A 57 12.47 -6.72 22.23
CA PRO A 57 12.53 -5.72 21.16
C PRO A 57 13.88 -5.77 20.41
N LEU A 58 13.82 -5.72 19.09
CA LEU A 58 15.02 -5.63 18.27
C LEU A 58 15.30 -4.14 17.99
N VAL A 59 16.45 -3.66 18.46
CA VAL A 59 16.87 -2.27 18.27
C VAL A 59 18.25 -2.26 17.61
N GLY A 60 18.33 -1.49 16.51
CA GLY A 60 19.57 -1.24 15.76
C GLY A 60 19.97 -2.36 14.80
N ARG A 61 20.76 -1.95 13.81
CA ARG A 61 21.19 -2.80 12.68
C ARG A 61 21.72 -4.17 13.10
N SER A 62 22.59 -4.23 14.12
CA SER A 62 23.23 -5.48 14.54
C SER A 62 22.24 -6.53 15.06
N ALA A 63 21.18 -6.09 15.79
CA ALA A 63 20.14 -6.99 16.28
C ALA A 63 19.27 -7.49 15.12
N LEU A 64 18.91 -6.61 14.21
CA LEU A 64 18.15 -6.92 12.99
C LEU A 64 18.91 -7.88 12.07
N THR A 65 20.21 -7.66 11.85
CA THR A 65 21.09 -8.56 11.08
C THR A 65 21.17 -9.96 11.70
N ARG A 66 21.35 -10.05 13.03
CA ARG A 66 21.39 -11.37 13.71
C ARG A 66 20.06 -12.11 13.58
N MET A 67 18.94 -11.39 13.69
CA MET A 67 17.61 -11.97 13.49
C MET A 67 17.44 -12.47 12.06
N ALA A 68 17.78 -11.66 11.07
CA ALA A 68 17.73 -12.05 9.66
C ALA A 68 18.62 -13.29 9.39
N TYR A 69 19.84 -13.30 9.94
CA TYR A 69 20.75 -14.46 9.79
C TYR A 69 20.17 -15.73 10.42
N SER A 70 19.47 -15.63 11.54
CA SER A 70 18.85 -16.81 12.19
C SER A 70 17.80 -17.47 11.29
N LEU A 71 17.18 -16.72 10.38
CA LEU A 71 16.16 -17.17 9.45
C LEU A 71 16.74 -17.63 8.11
N CYS A 72 17.54 -16.81 7.44
CA CYS A 72 18.01 -17.09 6.08
C CYS A 72 19.31 -17.89 6.02
N ARG A 73 20.13 -17.90 7.09
CA ARG A 73 21.44 -18.58 7.17
C ARG A 73 22.46 -18.15 6.11
N GLN A 74 22.26 -16.97 5.51
CA GLN A 74 23.12 -16.38 4.51
C GLN A 74 23.59 -15.00 5.00
N GLU A 75 24.88 -14.79 5.10
CA GLU A 75 25.47 -13.60 5.71
C GLU A 75 25.18 -12.34 4.91
N ASP A 76 25.43 -12.38 3.60
CA ASP A 76 25.18 -11.25 2.69
C ASP A 76 23.71 -10.79 2.70
N MET A 77 22.79 -11.75 2.70
CA MET A 77 21.35 -11.47 2.76
C MET A 77 20.96 -10.92 4.13
N ALA A 78 21.50 -11.46 5.21
CA ALA A 78 21.20 -11.01 6.56
C ALA A 78 21.71 -9.58 6.81
N GLU A 79 22.89 -9.24 6.29
CA GLU A 79 23.41 -7.88 6.37
C GLU A 79 22.54 -6.89 5.59
N LEU A 80 22.15 -7.25 4.36
CA LEU A 80 21.28 -6.44 3.53
C LEU A 80 19.91 -6.18 4.19
N MET A 81 19.31 -7.23 4.77
CA MET A 81 18.06 -7.13 5.49
C MET A 81 18.17 -6.28 6.75
N GLY A 82 19.20 -6.50 7.55
CA GLY A 82 19.44 -5.72 8.77
C GLY A 82 19.61 -4.24 8.48
N GLU A 83 20.35 -3.90 7.42
CA GLU A 83 20.52 -2.52 6.97
C GLU A 83 19.22 -1.93 6.41
N ALA A 84 18.47 -2.72 5.62
CA ALA A 84 17.19 -2.26 5.07
C ALA A 84 16.18 -1.92 6.17
N PHE A 85 15.98 -2.81 7.15
CA PHE A 85 15.05 -2.57 8.25
C PHE A 85 15.48 -1.46 9.20
N ASP A 86 16.79 -1.30 9.43
CA ASP A 86 17.31 -0.17 10.22
C ASP A 86 17.03 1.19 9.54
N LEU A 87 17.12 1.21 8.19
CA LEU A 87 16.88 2.41 7.40
C LEU A 87 15.39 2.77 7.30
N ILE A 88 14.52 1.78 7.05
CA ILE A 88 13.08 2.03 6.87
C ILE A 88 12.32 2.16 8.20
N GLY A 89 12.86 1.63 9.28
CA GLY A 89 12.26 1.70 10.62
C GLY A 89 10.98 0.87 10.78
N GLU A 90 10.28 1.10 11.88
CA GLU A 90 9.10 0.32 12.29
C GLU A 90 7.93 0.37 11.28
N TYR A 91 7.78 1.50 10.58
CA TYR A 91 6.66 1.74 9.66
C TYR A 91 7.07 1.63 8.19
N GLY A 92 8.34 1.33 7.94
CA GLY A 92 8.82 1.16 6.58
C GLY A 92 8.38 -0.19 6.01
N ARG A 93 8.22 -0.26 4.70
CA ARG A 93 7.90 -1.50 4.01
C ARG A 93 9.07 -1.97 3.16
N LEU A 94 9.39 -3.23 3.29
CA LEU A 94 10.32 -3.94 2.43
C LEU A 94 9.53 -4.72 1.37
N ASP A 95 9.87 -4.52 0.11
CA ASP A 95 9.31 -5.24 -1.03
C ASP A 95 10.43 -6.05 -1.69
N ILE A 96 10.28 -7.37 -1.75
CA ILE A 96 11.27 -8.27 -2.32
C ILE A 96 10.78 -8.69 -3.70
N ARG A 97 11.62 -8.48 -4.73
CA ARG A 97 11.32 -8.82 -6.11
C ARG A 97 12.40 -9.67 -6.72
N GLU A 98 12.00 -10.54 -7.63
CA GLU A 98 12.96 -11.25 -8.48
C GLU A 98 13.58 -10.29 -9.48
N ASP A 99 14.89 -10.36 -9.64
CA ASP A 99 15.67 -9.64 -10.65
C ASP A 99 16.49 -10.65 -11.46
N TYR A 100 16.70 -10.35 -12.74
CA TYR A 100 17.54 -11.17 -13.62
C TYR A 100 19.04 -10.98 -13.38
N GLY A 101 19.41 -10.14 -12.44
CA GLY A 101 20.79 -9.91 -12.01
C GLY A 101 21.37 -11.09 -11.21
N ARG A 102 22.72 -11.14 -11.14
CA ARG A 102 23.44 -12.14 -10.35
C ARG A 102 23.79 -11.68 -8.93
N VAL A 103 23.44 -10.44 -8.59
CA VAL A 103 23.83 -9.79 -7.34
C VAL A 103 22.57 -9.22 -6.70
N LEU A 104 22.48 -9.37 -5.38
CA LEU A 104 21.43 -8.72 -4.60
C LEU A 104 21.53 -7.21 -4.75
N ARG A 105 20.45 -6.56 -5.14
CA ARG A 105 20.34 -5.11 -5.26
C ARG A 105 19.33 -4.60 -4.27
N ARG A 106 19.54 -3.42 -3.76
CA ARG A 106 18.52 -2.69 -3.01
C ARG A 106 18.28 -1.35 -3.67
N GLU A 107 17.05 -0.93 -3.64
CA GLU A 107 16.61 0.41 -4.03
C GLU A 107 15.84 0.99 -2.85
N TYR A 108 16.26 2.15 -2.38
CA TYR A 108 15.54 2.89 -1.37
C TYR A 108 14.66 3.93 -2.06
N VAL A 109 13.35 3.87 -1.81
CA VAL A 109 12.39 4.84 -2.33
C VAL A 109 11.80 5.59 -1.15
N GLU A 110 12.17 6.85 -1.01
CA GLU A 110 11.56 7.75 -0.04
C GLU A 110 10.13 8.09 -0.47
N GLY A 111 9.20 8.09 0.49
CA GLY A 111 7.81 8.49 0.24
C GLY A 111 6.80 7.45 0.64
N ASN A 112 5.55 7.69 0.24
CA ASN A 112 4.44 6.78 0.46
C ASN A 112 4.14 6.03 -0.82
N TYR A 113 3.73 4.76 -0.72
CA TYR A 113 3.27 4.02 -1.88
C TYR A 113 1.97 3.27 -1.61
N PHE A 114 1.25 2.99 -2.68
CA PHE A 114 -0.08 2.41 -2.66
C PHE A 114 -0.21 1.28 -3.69
N HIS A 115 -1.03 0.28 -3.36
CA HIS A 115 -1.44 -0.72 -4.34
C HIS A 115 -2.46 -0.11 -5.30
N GLY A 116 -2.06 0.01 -6.54
CA GLY A 116 -2.87 0.60 -7.59
C GLY A 116 -1.96 0.99 -8.75
N GLY A 117 -1.85 0.14 -9.75
CA GLY A 117 -0.87 0.34 -10.81
C GLY A 117 -1.30 1.37 -11.85
N LEU A 118 -0.36 1.67 -12.74
CA LEU A 118 -0.55 2.52 -13.89
C LEU A 118 -1.64 1.94 -14.81
N PHE A 119 -2.55 2.76 -15.31
CA PHE A 119 -3.43 2.36 -16.40
C PHE A 119 -2.62 2.11 -17.66
N PRO A 120 -2.86 1.00 -18.37
CA PRO A 120 -2.04 0.59 -19.50
C PRO A 120 -1.94 1.66 -20.59
N ARG A 121 -0.77 1.74 -21.25
CA ARG A 121 -0.49 2.56 -22.44
C ARG A 121 -0.44 4.08 -22.23
N ILE A 122 -0.84 4.64 -21.09
CA ILE A 122 -0.87 6.10 -20.87
C ILE A 122 0.53 6.69 -20.87
N MET A 123 1.47 6.04 -20.20
CA MET A 123 2.89 6.39 -20.24
C MET A 123 3.73 5.13 -20.50
N GLN A 124 4.84 5.30 -21.21
CA GLN A 124 5.84 4.25 -21.34
C GLN A 124 6.72 4.26 -20.07
N PRO A 125 6.86 3.11 -19.38
CA PRO A 125 7.82 2.99 -18.30
C PRO A 125 9.26 3.18 -18.81
N GLU A 126 10.13 3.71 -17.97
CA GLU A 126 11.56 3.76 -18.25
C GLU A 126 12.11 2.32 -18.35
N GLU A 127 12.94 2.04 -19.36
CA GLU A 127 13.48 0.69 -19.60
C GLU A 127 14.29 0.15 -18.42
N SER A 128 14.97 1.05 -17.68
CA SER A 128 15.82 0.67 -16.56
C SER A 128 15.07 0.27 -15.29
N THR A 129 13.90 0.88 -15.03
CA THR A 129 13.15 0.73 -13.77
C THR A 129 11.79 0.07 -13.96
N ALA A 130 11.34 -0.10 -15.20
CA ALA A 130 9.97 -0.51 -15.55
C ALA A 130 8.89 0.37 -14.89
N ARG A 131 9.22 1.62 -14.55
CA ARG A 131 8.35 2.62 -13.90
C ARG A 131 8.19 3.85 -14.77
N ALA A 132 6.99 4.40 -14.77
CA ALA A 132 6.75 5.76 -15.27
C ALA A 132 6.87 6.75 -14.12
N SER A 133 7.41 7.93 -14.38
CA SER A 133 7.52 8.98 -13.34
C SER A 133 7.19 10.36 -13.90
N VAL A 134 6.62 11.21 -13.02
CA VAL A 134 6.35 12.62 -13.28
C VAL A 134 6.80 13.45 -12.10
N GLU A 135 7.34 14.62 -12.39
CA GLU A 135 7.83 15.58 -11.39
C GLU A 135 6.81 16.72 -11.23
N ASN A 136 6.81 17.32 -10.02
CA ASN A 136 5.94 18.46 -9.66
C ASN A 136 4.48 18.23 -10.04
N ALA A 137 3.95 17.08 -9.59
CA ALA A 137 2.65 16.59 -9.99
C ALA A 137 1.52 17.28 -9.23
N ALA A 138 0.54 17.80 -9.95
CA ALA A 138 -0.79 18.08 -9.42
C ALA A 138 -1.57 16.76 -9.36
N ILE A 139 -2.33 16.54 -8.28
CA ILE A 139 -3.01 15.28 -8.02
C ILE A 139 -4.52 15.49 -8.00
N PHE A 140 -5.20 14.78 -8.87
CA PHE A 140 -6.66 14.72 -8.90
C PHE A 140 -7.13 13.37 -8.36
N LEU A 141 -8.00 13.38 -7.34
CA LEU A 141 -8.51 12.19 -6.67
C LEU A 141 -10.02 12.03 -6.93
N CYS A 142 -10.44 10.87 -7.43
CA CYS A 142 -11.86 10.56 -7.53
C CYS A 142 -12.17 9.06 -7.37
N ASP A 143 -13.39 8.74 -6.91
CA ASP A 143 -13.90 7.37 -6.90
C ASP A 143 -14.70 7.04 -8.17
N PHE A 144 -14.65 7.91 -9.18
CA PHE A 144 -15.41 7.74 -10.41
C PHE A 144 -14.77 6.70 -11.34
N GLU A 145 -15.62 6.05 -12.11
CA GLU A 145 -15.24 5.41 -13.37
C GLU A 145 -15.34 6.47 -14.46
N ILE A 146 -14.25 6.67 -15.17
CA ILE A 146 -14.18 7.61 -16.28
C ILE A 146 -14.47 6.84 -17.56
N ASP A 147 -15.76 6.79 -17.91
CA ASP A 147 -16.24 5.97 -19.03
C ASP A 147 -16.13 6.71 -20.35
N GLU A 148 -16.38 8.01 -20.34
CA GLU A 148 -16.38 8.81 -21.55
C GLU A 148 -15.15 9.74 -21.59
N HIS A 149 -14.56 9.89 -22.77
CA HIS A 149 -13.42 10.80 -22.98
C HIS A 149 -13.77 12.26 -22.64
N ARG A 150 -15.05 12.67 -22.79
CA ARG A 150 -15.52 14.01 -22.43
C ARG A 150 -15.45 14.32 -20.94
N ASP A 151 -15.47 13.31 -20.08
CA ASP A 151 -15.36 13.48 -18.63
C ASP A 151 -13.96 13.99 -18.22
N LEU A 152 -12.95 13.75 -19.06
CA LEU A 152 -11.59 14.22 -18.85
C LEU A 152 -11.39 15.70 -19.23
N PHE A 153 -12.24 16.29 -20.10
CA PHE A 153 -12.06 17.66 -20.56
C PHE A 153 -12.02 18.68 -19.43
N PRO A 154 -12.96 18.67 -18.45
CA PRO A 154 -12.92 19.61 -17.34
C PRO A 154 -11.62 19.49 -16.53
N ILE A 155 -11.12 18.27 -16.31
CA ILE A 155 -9.90 18.00 -15.54
C ILE A 155 -8.68 18.52 -16.30
N LEU A 156 -8.56 18.21 -17.59
CA LEU A 156 -7.44 18.64 -18.43
C LEU A 156 -7.45 20.15 -18.67
N GLN A 157 -8.62 20.75 -18.86
CA GLN A 157 -8.76 22.18 -19.00
C GLN A 157 -8.35 22.91 -17.73
N MET A 158 -8.84 22.48 -16.57
CA MET A 158 -8.45 23.01 -15.27
C MET A 158 -6.94 22.93 -15.04
N ALA A 159 -6.32 21.78 -15.34
CA ALA A 159 -4.89 21.59 -15.19
C ALA A 159 -4.09 22.52 -16.11
N LYS A 160 -4.58 22.75 -17.34
CA LYS A 160 -3.98 23.69 -18.29
C LYS A 160 -4.11 25.14 -17.80
N GLU A 161 -5.28 25.55 -17.33
CA GLU A 161 -5.53 26.90 -16.79
C GLU A 161 -4.69 27.16 -15.53
N ALA A 162 -4.51 26.16 -14.68
CA ALA A 162 -3.64 26.21 -13.52
C ALA A 162 -2.14 26.15 -13.86
N ASN A 163 -1.79 25.96 -15.14
CA ASN A 163 -0.41 25.85 -15.64
C ASN A 163 0.41 24.80 -14.88
N VAL A 164 -0.19 23.65 -14.57
CA VAL A 164 0.52 22.59 -13.86
C VAL A 164 1.53 21.89 -14.79
N PRO A 165 2.75 21.58 -14.32
CA PRO A 165 3.77 20.92 -15.16
C PRO A 165 3.43 19.47 -15.44
N SER A 166 2.74 18.80 -14.53
CA SER A 166 2.22 17.45 -14.71
C SER A 166 0.97 17.20 -13.88
N LEU A 167 0.12 16.27 -14.34
CA LEU A 167 -1.12 15.88 -13.68
C LEU A 167 -1.12 14.38 -13.42
N VAL A 168 -1.48 13.99 -12.21
CA VAL A 168 -1.74 12.59 -11.86
C VAL A 168 -3.22 12.43 -11.53
N ILE A 169 -3.89 11.56 -12.27
CA ILE A 169 -5.30 11.22 -12.06
C ILE A 169 -5.35 9.89 -11.31
N ILE A 170 -5.93 9.89 -10.11
CA ILE A 170 -6.20 8.68 -9.34
C ILE A 170 -7.69 8.41 -9.40
N ALA A 171 -8.08 7.36 -10.13
CA ALA A 171 -9.48 7.05 -10.40
C ALA A 171 -9.74 5.55 -10.24
N ARG A 172 -11.01 5.18 -10.04
CA ARG A 172 -11.40 3.78 -9.90
C ARG A 172 -11.18 2.99 -11.18
N ASN A 173 -11.59 3.54 -12.30
CA ASN A 173 -11.40 2.93 -13.61
C ASN A 173 -11.34 3.99 -14.71
N LEU A 174 -10.64 3.66 -15.81
CA LEU A 174 -10.64 4.41 -17.06
C LEU A 174 -11.04 3.49 -18.20
N SER A 175 -11.95 3.95 -19.04
CA SER A 175 -12.29 3.27 -20.29
C SER A 175 -11.15 3.34 -21.30
N GLU A 176 -11.22 2.51 -22.34
CA GLU A 176 -10.26 2.58 -23.46
C GLU A 176 -10.31 3.92 -24.18
N ALA A 177 -11.49 4.51 -24.31
CA ALA A 177 -11.68 5.83 -24.93
C ALA A 177 -11.00 6.93 -24.11
N ALA A 178 -11.18 6.94 -22.79
CA ALA A 178 -10.52 7.87 -21.87
C ALA A 178 -9.00 7.67 -21.91
N THR A 179 -8.53 6.42 -21.87
CA THR A 179 -7.10 6.08 -21.96
C THR A 179 -6.49 6.59 -23.26
N SER A 180 -7.16 6.38 -24.40
CA SER A 180 -6.69 6.82 -25.71
C SER A 180 -6.56 8.34 -25.80
N LEU A 181 -7.48 9.09 -25.18
CA LEU A 181 -7.38 10.55 -25.09
C LEU A 181 -6.14 10.98 -24.30
N LEU A 182 -5.85 10.36 -23.15
CA LEU A 182 -4.66 10.70 -22.35
C LEU A 182 -3.36 10.35 -23.07
N VAL A 183 -3.33 9.25 -23.82
CA VAL A 183 -2.20 8.89 -24.69
C VAL A 183 -1.98 9.96 -25.78
N ALA A 184 -3.05 10.39 -26.45
CA ALA A 184 -2.97 11.44 -27.46
C ALA A 184 -2.51 12.77 -26.84
N HIS A 185 -3.02 13.12 -25.66
CA HIS A 185 -2.63 14.32 -24.91
C HIS A 185 -1.13 14.32 -24.57
N ASN A 186 -0.60 13.19 -24.07
CA ASN A 186 0.82 13.06 -23.75
C ASN A 186 1.72 13.20 -24.99
N ARG A 187 1.24 12.81 -26.17
CA ARG A 187 1.98 13.00 -27.46
C ARG A 187 2.04 14.46 -27.89
N MET A 188 1.08 15.29 -27.48
CA MET A 188 1.06 16.72 -27.81
C MET A 188 2.04 17.56 -26.95
N ASN A 189 2.66 16.96 -25.93
CA ASN A 189 3.66 17.59 -25.04
C ASN A 189 3.22 18.90 -24.39
N LEU A 190 1.94 19.10 -24.12
CA LEU A 190 1.44 20.28 -23.42
C LEU A 190 1.84 20.23 -21.95
N PHE A 191 1.47 19.17 -21.26
CA PHE A 191 1.94 18.77 -19.93
C PHE A 191 1.77 17.25 -19.81
N LYS A 192 2.51 16.61 -18.92
CA LYS A 192 2.46 15.16 -18.77
C LYS A 192 1.27 14.74 -17.92
N VAL A 193 0.53 13.74 -18.36
CA VAL A 193 -0.57 13.15 -17.59
C VAL A 193 -0.25 11.69 -17.30
N MET A 194 -0.30 11.33 -16.02
CA MET A 194 -0.25 9.96 -15.53
C MET A 194 -1.63 9.60 -14.97
N ALA A 195 -2.09 8.37 -15.17
CA ALA A 195 -3.27 7.90 -14.47
C ALA A 195 -3.01 6.56 -13.82
N VAL A 196 -3.44 6.42 -12.57
CA VAL A 196 -3.25 5.25 -11.72
C VAL A 196 -4.57 4.83 -11.09
N LYS A 197 -4.67 3.54 -10.77
CA LYS A 197 -5.87 2.98 -10.16
C LYS A 197 -5.96 3.37 -8.69
N LEU A 198 -7.15 3.78 -8.29
CA LEU A 198 -7.47 4.00 -6.87
C LEU A 198 -7.30 2.69 -6.09
N PRO A 199 -6.54 2.68 -4.99
CA PRO A 199 -6.37 1.51 -4.13
C PRO A 199 -7.70 1.08 -3.48
N GLY A 200 -7.81 -0.22 -3.20
CA GLY A 200 -8.92 -0.81 -2.45
C GLY A 200 -9.74 -1.82 -3.26
N LEU A 201 -10.00 -2.96 -2.65
CA LEU A 201 -10.76 -4.06 -3.27
C LEU A 201 -12.27 -3.84 -3.18
N ASN A 202 -12.74 -3.28 -2.10
CA ASN A 202 -14.15 -2.98 -1.85
C ASN A 202 -14.39 -1.47 -1.70
N ALA A 203 -15.63 -1.04 -1.49
CA ALA A 203 -15.98 0.37 -1.37
C ALA A 203 -15.39 1.02 -0.11
N GLU A 204 -15.33 0.31 1.00
CA GLU A 204 -14.79 0.78 2.27
C GLU A 204 -13.28 1.02 2.17
N ASP A 205 -12.54 0.05 1.63
CA ASP A 205 -11.09 0.17 1.39
C ASP A 205 -10.78 1.37 0.47
N ARG A 206 -11.59 1.59 -0.59
CA ARG A 206 -11.40 2.73 -1.49
C ARG A 206 -11.64 4.07 -0.81
N MET A 207 -12.68 4.15 0.04
CA MET A 207 -12.94 5.37 0.81
C MET A 207 -11.81 5.66 1.80
N GLY A 208 -11.28 4.63 2.48
CA GLY A 208 -10.09 4.76 3.32
C GLY A 208 -8.88 5.26 2.54
N ALA A 209 -8.61 4.68 1.37
CA ALA A 209 -7.51 5.11 0.51
C ALA A 209 -7.69 6.56 0.00
N LEU A 210 -8.90 6.99 -0.31
CA LEU A 210 -9.19 8.39 -0.69
C LEU A 210 -8.93 9.36 0.47
N ASP A 211 -9.32 8.98 1.71
CA ASP A 211 -9.06 9.80 2.90
C ASP A 211 -7.54 9.91 3.15
N ASP A 212 -6.81 8.80 3.08
CA ASP A 212 -5.35 8.77 3.20
C ASP A 212 -4.67 9.65 2.14
N LEU A 213 -5.03 9.47 0.87
CA LEU A 213 -4.47 10.22 -0.25
C LEU A 213 -4.82 11.71 -0.16
N SER A 214 -6.04 12.05 0.26
CA SER A 214 -6.48 13.43 0.45
C SER A 214 -5.64 14.14 1.53
N VAL A 215 -5.44 13.49 2.68
CA VAL A 215 -4.62 14.05 3.76
C VAL A 215 -3.15 14.16 3.37
N LEU A 216 -2.61 13.15 2.66
CA LEU A 216 -1.21 13.13 2.24
C LEU A 216 -0.90 14.17 1.17
N THR A 217 -1.78 14.40 0.22
CA THR A 217 -1.52 15.28 -0.93
C THR A 217 -2.10 16.67 -0.80
N GLY A 218 -3.05 16.86 0.14
CA GLY A 218 -3.86 18.06 0.26
C GLY A 218 -4.97 18.17 -0.79
N ALA A 219 -5.20 17.11 -1.61
CA ALA A 219 -6.26 17.11 -2.60
C ALA A 219 -7.65 16.98 -1.95
N LYS A 220 -8.66 17.55 -2.57
CA LYS A 220 -10.05 17.18 -2.29
C LYS A 220 -10.37 15.90 -3.05
N ALA A 221 -10.85 14.87 -2.36
CA ALA A 221 -11.39 13.68 -3.00
C ALA A 221 -12.80 13.99 -3.58
N PHE A 222 -13.01 13.64 -4.85
CA PHE A 222 -14.31 13.71 -5.50
C PHE A 222 -15.01 12.37 -5.37
N VAL A 223 -16.15 12.36 -4.68
CA VAL A 223 -16.87 11.15 -4.32
C VAL A 223 -18.28 11.21 -4.88
N LYS A 224 -18.66 10.23 -5.70
CA LYS A 224 -19.97 10.18 -6.37
C LYS A 224 -21.14 10.17 -5.38
N ILE A 225 -21.04 9.43 -4.29
CA ILE A 225 -22.08 9.35 -3.25
C ILE A 225 -22.24 10.68 -2.51
N ALA A 226 -21.19 11.51 -2.44
CA ALA A 226 -21.26 12.85 -1.85
C ALA A 226 -21.90 13.89 -2.79
N GLY A 227 -22.31 13.50 -3.99
CA GLY A 227 -22.93 14.40 -4.99
C GLY A 227 -21.90 15.21 -5.78
N ASP A 228 -20.62 14.89 -5.70
CA ASP A 228 -19.62 15.54 -6.53
C ASP A 228 -19.82 15.17 -8.01
N SER A 229 -19.53 16.11 -8.89
CA SER A 229 -19.67 15.95 -10.33
C SER A 229 -18.54 16.67 -11.08
N TRP A 230 -18.39 16.36 -12.36
CA TRP A 230 -17.38 16.97 -13.25
C TRP A 230 -17.52 18.49 -13.43
N VAL A 231 -18.68 19.05 -13.06
CA VAL A 231 -18.99 20.49 -13.29
C VAL A 231 -18.33 21.41 -12.27
N ASN A 232 -18.03 20.91 -11.08
CA ASN A 232 -17.55 21.72 -9.94
C ASN A 232 -16.10 21.47 -9.60
N ILE A 233 -15.24 21.23 -10.60
CA ILE A 233 -13.83 21.01 -10.42
C ILE A 233 -13.08 22.34 -10.47
N HIS A 234 -12.28 22.63 -9.43
CA HIS A 234 -11.46 23.83 -9.33
C HIS A 234 -10.00 23.51 -9.02
N ALA A 235 -9.08 24.29 -9.53
CA ALA A 235 -7.64 24.09 -9.33
C ALA A 235 -7.21 24.05 -7.85
N ALA A 236 -7.89 24.79 -6.97
CA ALA A 236 -7.65 24.78 -5.53
C ALA A 236 -7.94 23.43 -4.84
N GLN A 237 -8.60 22.51 -5.55
CA GLN A 237 -8.93 21.16 -5.05
C GLN A 237 -7.87 20.12 -5.43
N LEU A 238 -6.89 20.50 -6.26
CA LEU A 238 -5.77 19.64 -6.60
C LEU A 238 -4.81 19.51 -5.43
N GLY A 239 -4.37 18.29 -5.17
CA GLY A 239 -3.22 18.04 -4.32
C GLY A 239 -1.92 18.23 -5.07
N GLN A 240 -0.82 18.05 -4.36
CA GLN A 240 0.52 18.19 -4.91
C GLN A 240 1.44 17.06 -4.43
N ALA A 241 2.42 16.71 -5.27
CA ALA A 241 3.57 15.90 -4.88
C ALA A 241 4.78 16.30 -5.71
N ARG A 242 5.97 16.30 -5.09
CA ARG A 242 7.21 16.61 -5.80
C ARG A 242 7.47 15.63 -6.94
N ARG A 243 7.24 14.35 -6.70
CA ARG A 243 7.41 13.27 -7.68
C ARG A 243 6.36 12.19 -7.45
N VAL A 244 5.79 11.69 -8.53
CA VAL A 244 4.95 10.50 -8.52
C VAL A 244 5.53 9.50 -9.50
N TRP A 245 5.67 8.25 -9.07
CA TRP A 245 6.08 7.13 -9.90
C TRP A 245 5.02 6.04 -9.85
N ALA A 246 4.90 5.29 -10.94
CA ALA A 246 3.99 4.16 -11.01
C ALA A 246 4.56 3.03 -11.86
N ASP A 247 4.29 1.81 -11.44
CA ASP A 247 4.51 0.59 -12.22
C ASP A 247 3.16 -0.11 -12.50
N LYS A 248 3.21 -1.33 -12.99
CA LYS A 248 2.01 -2.11 -13.31
C LYS A 248 1.12 -2.39 -12.08
N TRP A 249 1.69 -2.42 -10.88
CA TRP A 249 1.02 -2.94 -9.68
C TRP A 249 0.82 -1.89 -8.58
N GLN A 250 1.65 -0.87 -8.58
CA GLN A 250 1.69 0.12 -7.50
C GLN A 250 2.14 1.48 -8.01
N PHE A 251 1.82 2.50 -7.25
CA PHE A 251 2.34 3.85 -7.43
C PHE A 251 2.83 4.41 -6.10
N GLY A 252 3.75 5.35 -6.17
CA GLY A 252 4.28 6.01 -5.00
C GLY A 252 4.45 7.51 -5.21
N MET A 253 4.46 8.23 -4.10
CA MET A 253 4.61 9.68 -4.06
C MET A 253 5.74 10.06 -3.13
N VAL A 254 6.61 10.94 -3.62
CA VAL A 254 7.71 11.52 -2.85
C VAL A 254 7.35 12.95 -2.50
N ASN A 255 7.47 13.28 -1.23
CA ASN A 255 7.18 14.59 -0.67
C ASN A 255 5.80 15.13 -1.10
N PRO A 256 4.71 14.45 -0.72
CA PRO A 256 3.36 14.91 -0.98
C PRO A 256 3.09 16.23 -0.24
N GLY A 257 2.24 17.08 -0.84
CA GLY A 257 2.02 18.48 -0.39
C GLY A 257 1.00 18.64 0.75
N GLY A 258 0.61 17.55 1.42
CA GLY A 258 -0.31 17.61 2.55
C GLY A 258 0.26 18.35 3.76
N GLU A 259 -0.62 18.94 4.55
CA GLU A 259 -0.24 19.67 5.76
C GLU A 259 0.33 18.70 6.82
N PRO A 260 1.59 18.85 7.27
CA PRO A 260 2.24 17.90 8.18
C PRO A 260 1.48 17.66 9.51
N ARG A 261 0.74 18.67 9.97
CA ARG A 261 -0.09 18.57 11.18
C ARG A 261 -1.27 17.63 10.97
N LYS A 262 -1.96 17.77 9.83
CA LYS A 262 -3.10 16.90 9.47
C LYS A 262 -2.65 15.48 9.23
N VAL A 263 -1.52 15.29 8.57
CA VAL A 263 -0.92 13.96 8.36
C VAL A 263 -0.64 13.27 9.70
N ARG A 264 0.02 13.95 10.66
CA ARG A 264 0.28 13.39 11.98
C ARG A 264 -1.01 13.04 12.75
N GLN A 265 -2.01 13.90 12.69
CA GLN A 265 -3.31 13.64 13.34
C GLN A 265 -4.00 12.42 12.72
N HIS A 266 -3.95 12.29 11.41
CA HIS A 266 -4.52 11.16 10.68
C HIS A 266 -3.84 9.84 11.06
N VAL A 267 -2.51 9.81 11.06
CA VAL A 267 -1.73 8.64 11.51
C VAL A 267 -2.06 8.26 12.95
N GLN A 268 -2.20 9.24 13.84
CA GLN A 268 -2.58 8.96 15.24
C GLN A 268 -3.98 8.35 15.35
N ARG A 269 -4.95 8.86 14.59
CA ARG A 269 -6.30 8.29 14.50
C ARG A 269 -6.28 6.84 14.05
N LEU A 270 -5.55 6.54 12.95
CA LEU A 270 -5.42 5.18 12.44
C LEU A 270 -4.78 4.22 13.47
N LYS A 271 -3.73 4.65 14.17
CA LYS A 271 -3.11 3.87 15.25
C LYS A 271 -4.10 3.52 16.36
N THR A 272 -4.91 4.47 16.80
CA THR A 272 -5.91 4.26 17.86
C THR A 272 -6.98 3.26 17.38
N THR A 273 -7.43 3.36 16.15
CA THR A 273 -8.43 2.44 15.58
C THR A 273 -7.87 1.01 15.40
N TYR A 274 -6.57 0.87 15.08
CA TYR A 274 -5.94 -0.44 14.93
C TYR A 274 -5.69 -1.15 16.26
N GLN A 275 -5.52 -0.41 17.37
CA GLN A 275 -5.28 -0.94 18.70
C GLN A 275 -6.57 -1.28 19.48
N SER A 276 -7.73 -0.83 19.01
CA SER A 276 -9.05 -1.14 19.55
C SER A 276 -9.64 -2.41 18.92
#